data_44a95f56144d5f521f1c6ac9d70a02f2
#
_entry.id   44a95f56144d5f521f1c6ac9d70a02f2
#
_cell.length_a   1.000
_cell.length_b   1.000
_cell.length_c   1.000
_cell.angle_alpha   90.00
_cell.angle_beta   90.00
_cell.angle_gamma   90.00
#
_symmetry.space_group_name_H-M   'P 1'
#
loop_
_entity.id
_entity.type
_entity.pdbx_description
1 polymer ?
#
loop_
_entity_poly.entity_id
_entity_poly.type
_entity_poly.pdbx_seq_one_letter_code
_entity_poly.pdbx_strand_id
1 'polypeptide(L)'
;MRFFSARSEQRSWILLVAVFIMFPLIVGVFIAERVSEDRARELLLGALDRASAVRFHSHILEHSAAILTVLKSLHHLPAHHTGPVDPLPLELVSGGTTTAITIARDSDAPGEYWVYRPGSNWHHDPLGQEAGRVSNAALDTLLPWPRH
;
A
#
# COMPACT_ATOMS: atom_id res chain seq x y z
N MET A 1 51.39 -28.35 -19.91
CA MET A 1 50.82 -27.35 -18.98
C MET A 1 49.60 -26.68 -19.60
N ARG A 2 48.37 -27.24 -19.50
CA ARG A 2 47.12 -26.66 -19.99
C ARG A 2 45.93 -27.13 -19.15
N PHE A 3 46.00 -27.02 -17.83
CA PHE A 3 44.90 -27.46 -16.94
C PHE A 3 44.12 -26.32 -16.26
N PHE A 4 44.49 -25.06 -16.52
CA PHE A 4 43.87 -23.90 -15.84
C PHE A 4 42.72 -23.25 -16.61
N SER A 5 42.51 -23.57 -17.89
CA SER A 5 41.50 -22.87 -18.75
C SER A 5 40.07 -23.38 -18.52
N ALA A 6 39.86 -24.66 -18.33
CA ALA A 6 38.49 -25.25 -18.27
C ALA A 6 37.70 -24.84 -17.05
N ARG A 7 38.32 -24.54 -15.90
CA ARG A 7 37.63 -24.14 -14.68
C ARG A 7 37.08 -22.72 -14.72
N SER A 8 37.74 -21.83 -15.45
CA SER A 8 37.29 -20.42 -15.59
C SER A 8 36.08 -20.32 -16.52
N GLU A 9 36.06 -21.06 -17.61
CA GLU A 9 34.92 -21.11 -18.54
C GLU A 9 33.67 -21.71 -17.91
N GLN A 10 33.81 -22.77 -17.13
CA GLN A 10 32.67 -23.38 -16.43
C GLN A 10 32.05 -22.44 -15.39
N ARG A 11 32.83 -21.63 -14.68
CA ARG A 11 32.33 -20.62 -13.76
C ARG A 11 31.61 -19.51 -14.49
N SER A 12 32.07 -19.07 -15.64
CA SER A 12 31.43 -18.02 -16.45
C SER A 12 30.07 -18.48 -16.98
N TRP A 13 29.94 -19.72 -17.40
CA TRP A 13 28.66 -20.32 -17.84
C TRP A 13 27.62 -20.41 -16.70
N ILE A 14 28.05 -20.81 -15.50
CA ILE A 14 27.19 -20.92 -14.34
C ILE A 14 26.65 -19.52 -13.97
N LEU A 15 27.51 -18.49 -13.99
CA LEU A 15 27.10 -17.11 -13.72
C LEU A 15 26.12 -16.58 -14.78
N LEU A 16 26.37 -16.85 -16.06
CA LEU A 16 25.45 -16.47 -17.13
C LEU A 16 24.08 -17.13 -16.97
N VAL A 17 24.02 -18.42 -16.73
CA VAL A 17 22.77 -19.15 -16.50
C VAL A 17 22.05 -18.62 -15.27
N ALA A 18 22.76 -18.34 -14.18
CA ALA A 18 22.18 -17.75 -12.97
C ALA A 18 21.57 -16.39 -13.24
N VAL A 19 22.24 -15.51 -13.99
CA VAL A 19 21.72 -14.19 -14.37
C VAL A 19 20.46 -14.32 -15.25
N PHE A 20 20.50 -15.24 -16.24
CA PHE A 20 19.34 -15.45 -17.14
C PHE A 20 18.11 -16.03 -16.43
N ILE A 21 18.29 -16.77 -15.34
CA ILE A 21 17.17 -17.29 -14.54
C ILE A 21 16.73 -16.27 -13.49
N MET A 22 17.66 -15.65 -12.78
CA MET A 22 17.35 -14.72 -11.68
C MET A 22 16.75 -13.41 -12.16
N PHE A 23 17.22 -12.87 -13.29
CA PHE A 23 16.73 -11.60 -13.81
C PHE A 23 15.22 -11.62 -14.12
N PRO A 24 14.68 -12.60 -14.90
CA PRO A 24 13.24 -12.65 -15.15
C PRO A 24 12.43 -12.95 -13.89
N LEU A 25 12.96 -13.68 -12.91
CA LEU A 25 12.30 -13.89 -11.63
C LEU A 25 12.16 -12.57 -10.84
N ILE A 26 13.24 -11.80 -10.75
CA ILE A 26 13.23 -10.50 -10.08
C ILE A 26 12.26 -9.55 -10.79
N VAL A 27 12.34 -9.45 -12.11
CA VAL A 27 11.41 -8.62 -12.91
C VAL A 27 9.96 -9.09 -12.72
N GLY A 28 9.72 -10.40 -12.70
CA GLY A 28 8.39 -10.97 -12.47
C GLY A 28 7.81 -10.60 -11.10
N VAL A 29 8.62 -10.61 -10.04
CA VAL A 29 8.21 -10.17 -8.71
C VAL A 29 7.83 -8.69 -8.72
N PHE A 30 8.66 -7.81 -9.28
CA PHE A 30 8.36 -6.38 -9.36
C PHE A 30 7.09 -6.09 -10.16
N ILE A 31 6.86 -6.81 -11.26
CA ILE A 31 5.62 -6.65 -12.04
C ILE A 31 4.41 -7.12 -11.23
N ALA A 32 4.52 -8.24 -10.52
CA ALA A 32 3.42 -8.78 -9.72
C ALA A 32 3.05 -7.84 -8.57
N GLU A 33 4.03 -7.24 -7.88
CA GLU A 33 3.81 -6.24 -6.83
C GLU A 33 3.07 -5.01 -7.40
N ARG A 34 3.56 -4.47 -8.52
CA ARG A 34 2.94 -3.31 -9.17
C ARG A 34 1.49 -3.56 -9.58
N VAL A 35 1.23 -4.70 -10.21
CA VAL A 35 -0.14 -5.10 -10.60
C VAL A 35 -1.03 -5.26 -9.37
N SER A 36 -0.48 -5.75 -8.26
CA SER A 36 -1.20 -5.92 -6.99
C SER A 36 -1.59 -4.57 -6.38
N GLU A 37 -0.67 -3.60 -6.36
CA GLU A 37 -0.91 -2.24 -5.88
C GLU A 37 -1.97 -1.51 -6.71
N ASP A 38 -1.83 -1.54 -8.04
CA ASP A 38 -2.80 -0.92 -8.96
C ASP A 38 -4.20 -1.49 -8.75
N ARG A 39 -4.31 -2.81 -8.58
CA ARG A 39 -5.58 -3.47 -8.31
C ARG A 39 -6.15 -3.10 -6.93
N ALA A 40 -5.32 -2.99 -5.91
CA ALA A 40 -5.75 -2.56 -4.58
C ALA A 40 -6.31 -1.14 -4.63
N ARG A 41 -5.65 -0.27 -5.37
CA ARG A 41 -6.08 1.12 -5.60
C ARG A 41 -7.41 1.20 -6.33
N GLU A 42 -7.57 0.50 -7.44
CA GLU A 42 -8.84 0.48 -8.20
C GLU A 42 -10.01 0.00 -7.35
N LEU A 43 -9.81 -1.07 -6.59
CA LEU A 43 -10.82 -1.61 -5.67
C LEU A 43 -11.18 -0.61 -4.56
N LEU A 44 -10.18 0.11 -4.04
CA LEU A 44 -10.41 1.13 -3.02
C LEU A 44 -11.14 2.33 -3.60
N LEU A 45 -10.73 2.87 -4.74
CA LEU A 45 -11.42 3.97 -5.41
C LEU A 45 -12.88 3.62 -5.71
N GLY A 46 -13.13 2.40 -6.21
CA GLY A 46 -14.49 1.91 -6.41
C GLY A 46 -15.29 1.78 -5.11
N ALA A 47 -14.66 1.47 -3.97
CA ALA A 47 -15.32 1.45 -2.67
C ALA A 47 -15.61 2.87 -2.16
N LEU A 48 -14.66 3.80 -2.32
CA LEU A 48 -14.82 5.22 -1.96
C LEU A 48 -15.94 5.90 -2.74
N ASP A 49 -16.09 5.56 -4.04
CA ASP A 49 -17.15 6.15 -4.87
C ASP A 49 -18.55 5.71 -4.44
N ARG A 50 -18.67 4.49 -3.95
CA ARG A 50 -19.95 3.95 -3.45
C ARG A 50 -20.21 4.28 -1.98
N ALA A 51 -19.19 4.69 -1.22
CA ALA A 51 -19.33 4.94 0.20
C ALA A 51 -20.18 6.18 0.47
N SER A 52 -21.10 6.06 1.41
CA SER A 52 -21.97 7.12 1.93
C SER A 52 -21.51 7.63 3.30
N ALA A 53 -20.73 6.83 4.03
CA ALA A 53 -20.22 7.18 5.35
C ALA A 53 -18.88 6.48 5.65
N VAL A 54 -18.18 7.04 6.65
CA VAL A 54 -16.98 6.43 7.24
C VAL A 54 -17.28 6.07 8.68
N ARG A 55 -16.93 4.87 9.09
CA ARG A 55 -17.12 4.36 10.45
C ARG A 55 -15.79 4.05 11.11
N PHE A 56 -15.68 4.43 12.37
CA PHE A 56 -14.58 4.06 13.25
C PHE A 56 -15.15 3.27 14.43
N HIS A 57 -14.66 2.05 14.64
CA HIS A 57 -15.27 1.07 15.55
C HIS A 57 -16.75 0.84 15.15
N SER A 58 -17.69 1.23 16.01
CA SER A 58 -19.15 1.10 15.76
C SER A 58 -19.83 2.42 15.40
N HIS A 59 -19.09 3.53 15.34
CA HIS A 59 -19.64 4.87 15.21
C HIS A 59 -19.37 5.48 13.83
N ILE A 60 -20.41 5.99 13.18
CA ILE A 60 -20.26 6.78 11.97
C ILE A 60 -19.62 8.10 12.34
N LEU A 61 -18.56 8.48 11.63
CA LEU A 61 -17.89 9.75 11.85
C LEU A 61 -18.72 10.90 11.32
N GLU A 62 -18.84 11.96 12.12
CA GLU A 62 -19.64 13.14 11.81
C GLU A 62 -19.24 13.79 10.49
N HIS A 63 -17.94 13.84 10.20
CA HIS A 63 -17.38 14.48 9.01
C HIS A 63 -17.13 13.48 7.86
N SER A 64 -17.89 12.39 7.77
CA SER A 64 -17.71 11.35 6.76
C SER A 64 -17.60 11.89 5.33
N ALA A 65 -18.43 12.85 4.95
CA ALA A 65 -18.41 13.42 3.60
C ALA A 65 -17.08 14.14 3.29
N ALA A 66 -16.54 14.90 4.25
CA ALA A 66 -15.25 15.56 4.10
C ALA A 66 -14.11 14.55 4.03
N ILE A 67 -14.13 13.53 4.89
CA ILE A 67 -13.14 12.44 4.87
C ILE A 67 -13.15 11.70 3.52
N LEU A 68 -14.32 11.33 3.01
CA LEU A 68 -14.46 10.67 1.71
C LEU A 68 -13.95 11.55 0.56
N THR A 69 -14.22 12.85 0.60
CA THR A 69 -13.73 13.81 -0.39
C THR A 69 -12.19 13.83 -0.42
N VAL A 70 -11.56 13.86 0.76
CA VAL A 70 -10.11 13.82 0.87
C VAL A 70 -9.55 12.47 0.40
N LEU A 71 -10.15 11.37 0.80
CA LEU A 71 -9.68 10.02 0.39
C LEU A 71 -9.81 9.78 -1.12
N LYS A 72 -10.78 10.41 -1.80
CA LYS A 72 -10.90 10.35 -3.27
C LYS A 72 -9.76 11.05 -4.00
N SER A 73 -9.00 11.92 -3.33
CA SER A 73 -7.77 12.50 -3.89
C SER A 73 -6.55 11.57 -3.82
N LEU A 74 -6.77 10.31 -3.52
CA LEU A 74 -5.74 9.28 -3.43
C LEU A 74 -4.88 9.24 -4.71
N HIS A 75 -3.58 9.37 -4.55
CA HIS A 75 -2.64 9.34 -5.66
C HIS A 75 -1.40 8.50 -5.31
N HIS A 76 -0.67 8.12 -6.34
CA HIS A 76 0.60 7.46 -6.18
C HIS A 76 1.67 8.51 -5.93
N LEU A 77 2.16 8.59 -4.71
CA LEU A 77 3.33 9.43 -4.39
C LEU A 77 4.61 8.62 -4.61
N PRO A 78 5.70 9.26 -5.06
CA PRO A 78 6.99 8.60 -5.12
C PRO A 78 7.37 8.08 -3.74
N ALA A 79 8.02 6.92 -3.72
CA ALA A 79 8.52 6.33 -2.48
C ALA A 79 9.49 7.29 -1.79
N HIS A 80 9.14 7.76 -0.61
CA HIS A 80 10.06 8.43 0.30
C HIS A 80 10.69 7.35 1.22
N HIS A 81 11.83 7.65 1.82
CA HIS A 81 12.46 6.78 2.83
C HIS A 81 11.75 6.85 4.20
N THR A 82 10.44 7.08 4.18
CA THR A 82 9.56 7.25 5.34
C THR A 82 8.66 6.02 5.45
N GLY A 83 8.06 5.83 6.60
CA GLY A 83 7.17 4.70 6.85
C GLY A 83 5.84 5.12 7.49
N PRO A 84 4.85 4.23 7.45
CA PRO A 84 3.57 4.46 8.09
C PRO A 84 3.71 4.36 9.62
N VAL A 85 3.10 5.32 10.33
CA VAL A 85 2.97 5.33 11.79
C VAL A 85 1.51 5.57 12.18
N ASP A 86 1.14 5.24 13.41
CA ASP A 86 -0.20 5.47 13.97
C ASP A 86 -1.34 4.90 13.10
N PRO A 87 -1.35 3.60 12.79
CA PRO A 87 -2.37 3.03 11.94
C PRO A 87 -3.77 3.16 12.56
N LEU A 88 -4.72 3.67 11.78
CA LEU A 88 -6.10 3.88 12.16
C LEU A 88 -7.01 3.02 11.28
N PRO A 89 -7.62 1.94 11.80
CA PRO A 89 -8.58 1.14 11.06
C PRO A 89 -9.91 1.88 10.92
N LEU A 90 -10.43 1.92 9.70
CA LEU A 90 -11.71 2.53 9.35
C LEU A 90 -12.54 1.58 8.48
N GLU A 91 -13.82 1.87 8.36
CA GLU A 91 -14.73 1.15 7.48
C GLU A 91 -15.49 2.14 6.59
N LEU A 92 -15.46 1.89 5.30
CA LEU A 92 -16.29 2.57 4.31
C LEU A 92 -17.66 1.89 4.26
N VAL A 93 -18.73 2.63 4.52
CA VAL A 93 -20.10 2.10 4.55
C VAL A 93 -20.81 2.45 3.25
N SER A 94 -21.39 1.45 2.59
CA SER A 94 -22.13 1.61 1.33
C SER A 94 -23.30 0.64 1.27
N GLY A 95 -24.52 1.13 1.27
CA GLY A 95 -25.74 0.32 1.01
C GLY A 95 -25.87 -0.95 1.87
N GLY A 96 -25.43 -0.90 3.14
CA GLY A 96 -25.47 -2.06 4.05
C GLY A 96 -24.24 -2.96 3.98
N THR A 97 -23.28 -2.70 3.10
CA THR A 97 -21.97 -3.35 3.05
C THR A 97 -20.89 -2.46 3.64
N THR A 98 -19.82 -3.08 4.14
CA THR A 98 -18.65 -2.36 4.65
C THR A 98 -17.37 -2.83 3.98
N THR A 99 -16.48 -1.89 3.71
CA THR A 99 -15.12 -2.17 3.22
C THR A 99 -14.15 -1.64 4.25
N ALA A 100 -13.34 -2.52 4.84
CA ALA A 100 -12.30 -2.13 5.76
C ALA A 100 -11.16 -1.43 5.01
N ILE A 101 -10.57 -0.42 5.63
CA ILE A 101 -9.35 0.27 5.20
C ILE A 101 -8.51 0.59 6.42
N THR A 102 -7.22 0.83 6.22
CA THR A 102 -6.34 1.40 7.26
C THR A 102 -5.71 2.66 6.72
N ILE A 103 -5.74 3.73 7.50
CA ILE A 103 -5.02 4.97 7.22
C ILE A 103 -3.91 5.09 8.25
N ALA A 104 -2.70 5.44 7.82
CA ALA A 104 -1.58 5.67 8.72
C ALA A 104 -0.94 7.02 8.39
N ARG A 105 -0.41 7.72 9.39
CA ARG A 105 0.38 8.92 9.17
C ARG A 105 1.71 8.59 8.56
N ASP A 106 2.28 9.49 7.79
CA ASP A 106 3.68 9.38 7.39
C ASP A 106 4.59 9.80 8.56
N SER A 107 5.72 9.08 8.76
CA SER A 107 6.62 9.32 9.89
C SER A 107 7.30 10.69 9.85
N ASP A 108 7.57 11.21 8.65
CA ASP A 108 8.41 12.40 8.46
C ASP A 108 7.73 13.50 7.63
N ALA A 109 6.57 13.20 7.03
CA ALA A 109 5.82 14.16 6.21
C ALA A 109 4.46 14.51 6.85
N PRO A 110 4.39 15.53 7.73
CA PRO A 110 3.13 15.97 8.34
C PRO A 110 2.08 16.31 7.28
N GLY A 111 0.87 15.81 7.47
CA GLY A 111 -0.24 16.00 6.54
C GLY A 111 -0.24 15.02 5.36
N GLU A 112 0.68 14.08 5.30
CA GLU A 112 0.65 12.94 4.39
C GLU A 112 0.20 11.67 5.11
N TYR A 113 -0.60 10.87 4.39
CA TYR A 113 -1.21 9.66 4.93
C TYR A 113 -1.12 8.53 3.94
N TRP A 114 -0.72 7.39 4.44
CA TRP A 114 -0.75 6.12 3.74
C TRP A 114 -2.14 5.52 3.85
N VAL A 115 -2.66 4.98 2.75
CA VAL A 115 -3.96 4.32 2.73
C VAL A 115 -3.79 2.88 2.28
N TYR A 116 -4.27 1.97 3.12
CA TYR A 116 -4.15 0.54 2.94
C TYR A 116 -5.53 -0.10 2.83
N ARG A 117 -5.59 -1.14 2.07
CA ARG A 117 -6.73 -2.04 1.99
C ARG A 117 -6.32 -3.40 2.57
N PRO A 118 -7.16 -4.12 3.34
CA PRO A 118 -6.83 -5.46 3.81
C PRO A 118 -6.44 -6.37 2.64
N GLY A 119 -5.24 -6.92 2.70
CA GLY A 119 -4.72 -7.85 1.71
C GLY A 119 -5.13 -9.29 2.02
N SER A 120 -4.97 -10.20 1.05
CA SER A 120 -5.16 -11.64 1.25
C SER A 120 -4.14 -12.27 2.21
N ASN A 121 -2.99 -11.60 2.42
CA ASN A 121 -1.87 -12.05 3.25
C ASN A 121 -1.60 -11.14 4.44
N TRP A 122 -2.63 -10.68 5.12
CA TRP A 122 -2.52 -9.76 6.25
C TRP A 122 -1.62 -10.26 7.41
N HIS A 123 -1.29 -11.54 7.46
CA HIS A 123 -0.32 -12.10 8.41
C HIS A 123 1.12 -11.60 8.18
N HIS A 124 1.46 -11.18 6.96
CA HIS A 124 2.78 -10.66 6.59
C HIS A 124 2.82 -9.14 6.50
N ASP A 125 1.65 -8.51 6.31
CA ASP A 125 1.49 -7.07 6.27
C ASP A 125 0.27 -6.67 7.11
N PRO A 126 0.49 -6.30 8.39
CA PRO A 126 -0.60 -5.97 9.32
C PRO A 126 -1.37 -4.71 8.91
N LEU A 127 -0.81 -3.86 8.06
CA LEU A 127 -1.50 -2.68 7.55
C LEU A 127 -2.36 -3.00 6.33
N GLY A 128 -2.03 -4.06 5.61
CA GLY A 128 -2.67 -4.46 4.36
C GLY A 128 -1.92 -3.99 3.12
N GLN A 129 -2.57 -4.10 1.98
CA GLN A 129 -2.01 -3.68 0.69
C GLN A 129 -2.07 -2.16 0.54
N GLU A 130 -0.94 -1.52 0.30
CA GLU A 130 -0.89 -0.10 -0.03
C GLU A 130 -1.74 0.16 -1.29
N ALA A 131 -2.67 1.09 -1.17
CA ALA A 131 -3.49 1.56 -2.28
C ALA A 131 -3.08 2.95 -2.77
N GLY A 132 -2.27 3.65 -2.00
CA GLY A 132 -1.73 4.96 -2.32
C GLY A 132 -1.65 5.87 -1.12
N ARG A 133 -1.42 7.15 -1.38
CA ARG A 133 -1.27 8.19 -0.35
C ARG A 133 -2.18 9.37 -0.59
N VAL A 134 -2.46 10.11 0.48
CA VAL A 134 -3.22 11.34 0.46
C VAL A 134 -2.42 12.43 1.17
N SER A 135 -2.31 13.60 0.55
CA SER A 135 -1.67 14.77 1.15
C SER A 135 -2.75 15.80 1.48
N ASN A 136 -3.21 15.81 2.73
CA ASN A 136 -4.21 16.77 3.21
C ASN A 136 -4.25 16.83 4.75
N ALA A 137 -3.67 17.88 5.33
CA ALA A 137 -3.59 18.08 6.77
C ALA A 137 -4.97 18.13 7.49
N ALA A 138 -6.09 18.30 6.76
CA ALA A 138 -7.40 18.26 7.38
C ALA A 138 -7.71 16.90 8.02
N LEU A 139 -7.10 15.81 7.56
CA LEU A 139 -7.27 14.49 8.18
C LEU A 139 -6.79 14.44 9.63
N ASP A 140 -5.87 15.31 10.05
CA ASP A 140 -5.45 15.39 11.45
C ASP A 140 -6.58 15.79 12.41
N THR A 141 -7.53 16.59 11.93
CA THR A 141 -8.67 17.05 12.71
C THR A 141 -9.94 16.25 12.45
N LEU A 142 -10.06 15.65 11.28
CA LEU A 142 -11.25 14.90 10.86
C LEU A 142 -11.28 13.47 11.40
N LEU A 143 -10.11 12.90 11.68
CA LEU A 143 -9.98 11.52 12.13
C LEU A 143 -9.64 11.41 13.62
N PRO A 144 -10.16 10.37 14.31
CA PRO A 144 -9.95 10.16 15.74
C PRO A 144 -8.57 9.49 16.01
N TRP A 145 -7.51 10.18 15.69
CA TRP A 145 -6.15 9.68 15.91
C TRP A 145 -5.87 9.35 17.38
N PRO A 146 -5.07 8.32 17.67
CA PRO A 146 -4.59 8.05 19.03
C PRO A 146 -3.90 9.31 19.60
N ARG A 147 -4.21 9.64 20.85
CA ARG A 147 -3.49 10.69 21.57
C ARG A 147 -2.30 10.02 22.29
N HIS A 148 -1.12 10.43 21.91
CA HIS A 148 0.13 10.02 22.61
C HIS A 148 0.43 10.93 23.78
#